data_0794af8d75ccdbb965ff6a1f06e143e6
#
_entry.id   0794af8d75ccdbb965ff6a1f06e143e6
#
_cell.length_a   1.000
_cell.length_b   1.000
_cell.length_c   1.000
_cell.angle_alpha   90.00
_cell.angle_beta   90.00
_cell.angle_gamma   90.00
#
_symmetry.space_group_name_H-M   'P 1'
#
loop_
_entity.id
_entity.type
_entity.pdbx_description
1 polymer ?
#
loop_
_entity_poly.entity_id
_entity_poly.type
_entity_poly.pdbx_seq_one_letter_code
_entity_poly.pdbx_strand_id
1 'polypeptide(L)'
;MHIRLHTHETAGVSVACYQAALVAGVDGIDLAAHPVSGGTSQPDILTLLHATKGQNFDLGLDAEKILKYEEILGECLKDYFMPPEATQVSPLIPFSPMPGGALTANTQMMRDNKILDKFPAVIKAMREVVEKGGFGTSVTPVSQFYFQQAFNNVMFGPWKKIAEGYGKMVLGYFGKTPVKPDEGVIKMAAEQLGLEPTTKHAVDIADADESKSVAYAQKILREQGIEPSEENIFIALACKEKGIAFLKGEGKVMSRKKEDVAPATSHQNGISKNGKFDVKINGKIYNVEFAGQNVLVNGDRYDVSFDTSAPAKPQVQAAPESKASGADGNEVKATLPSNVFKILVKQDK
;
A
#
# COMPACT_ATOMS: atom_id res chain seq x y z
N MET A 1 -12.42 18.57 -24.16
CA MET A 1 -11.62 18.57 -22.90
C MET A 1 -10.84 17.27 -22.88
N HIS A 2 -9.51 17.30 -22.67
CA HIS A 2 -8.72 16.09 -22.56
C HIS A 2 -8.94 15.42 -21.19
N ILE A 3 -9.33 14.16 -21.19
CA ILE A 3 -9.60 13.36 -19.98
C ILE A 3 -8.55 12.26 -19.86
N ARG A 4 -7.82 12.25 -18.74
CA ARG A 4 -6.83 11.23 -18.43
C ARG A 4 -7.26 10.44 -17.18
N LEU A 5 -7.23 9.12 -17.27
CA LEU A 5 -7.44 8.26 -16.10
C LEU A 5 -6.11 7.86 -15.48
N HIS A 6 -6.02 8.06 -14.17
CA HIS A 6 -4.92 7.61 -13.32
C HIS A 6 -5.45 6.79 -12.16
N THR A 7 -4.99 5.57 -11.99
CA THR A 7 -5.34 4.72 -10.85
C THR A 7 -4.17 3.82 -10.46
N HIS A 8 -4.19 3.31 -9.22
CA HIS A 8 -3.18 2.40 -8.69
C HIS A 8 -3.70 0.96 -8.70
N GLU A 9 -2.81 -0.02 -8.91
CA GLU A 9 -3.15 -1.47 -8.93
C GLU A 9 -3.31 -2.05 -7.52
N THR A 10 -3.43 -1.21 -6.50
CA THR A 10 -3.44 -1.60 -5.10
C THR A 10 -4.53 -2.62 -4.74
N ALA A 11 -5.69 -2.52 -5.40
CA ALA A 11 -6.82 -3.43 -5.22
C ALA A 11 -6.85 -4.61 -6.24
N GLY A 12 -5.96 -4.61 -7.23
CA GLY A 12 -5.91 -5.64 -8.27
C GLY A 12 -6.97 -5.51 -9.36
N VAL A 13 -7.57 -4.32 -9.54
CA VAL A 13 -8.69 -4.11 -10.50
C VAL A 13 -8.45 -2.99 -11.51
N SER A 14 -7.25 -2.41 -11.52
CA SER A 14 -6.98 -1.21 -12.34
C SER A 14 -6.98 -1.50 -13.83
N VAL A 15 -6.55 -2.70 -14.25
CA VAL A 15 -6.63 -3.12 -15.67
C VAL A 15 -8.08 -3.10 -16.15
N ALA A 16 -9.01 -3.63 -15.35
CA ALA A 16 -10.44 -3.60 -15.68
C ALA A 16 -10.99 -2.16 -15.70
N CYS A 17 -10.56 -1.31 -14.77
CA CYS A 17 -10.91 0.11 -14.77
C CYS A 17 -10.43 0.82 -16.04
N TYR A 18 -9.20 0.55 -16.48
CA TYR A 18 -8.66 1.15 -17.70
C TYR A 18 -9.38 0.65 -18.95
N GLN A 19 -9.72 -0.63 -19.03
CA GLN A 19 -10.53 -1.14 -20.15
C GLN A 19 -11.90 -0.46 -20.20
N ALA A 20 -12.57 -0.28 -19.05
CA ALA A 20 -13.84 0.43 -18.99
C ALA A 20 -13.71 1.89 -19.39
N ALA A 21 -12.63 2.57 -18.99
CA ALA A 21 -12.35 3.95 -19.36
C ALA A 21 -12.07 4.12 -20.87
N LEU A 22 -11.32 3.20 -21.47
CA LEU A 22 -11.07 3.17 -22.91
C LEU A 22 -12.40 3.01 -23.69
N VAL A 23 -13.28 2.13 -23.24
CA VAL A 23 -14.64 1.99 -23.82
C VAL A 23 -15.44 3.27 -23.66
N ALA A 24 -15.30 3.97 -22.54
CA ALA A 24 -15.98 5.25 -22.30
C ALA A 24 -15.35 6.44 -23.05
N GLY A 25 -14.22 6.26 -23.76
CA GLY A 25 -13.61 7.28 -24.60
C GLY A 25 -12.64 8.21 -23.85
N VAL A 26 -11.90 7.68 -22.87
CA VAL A 26 -10.82 8.44 -22.22
C VAL A 26 -9.70 8.73 -23.23
N ASP A 27 -9.10 9.94 -23.14
CA ASP A 27 -8.05 10.38 -24.07
C ASP A 27 -6.66 9.92 -23.67
N GLY A 28 -6.44 9.56 -22.41
CA GLY A 28 -5.15 9.12 -21.91
C GLY A 28 -5.29 8.27 -20.64
N ILE A 29 -4.30 7.39 -20.46
CA ILE A 29 -4.17 6.52 -19.29
C ILE A 29 -2.72 6.51 -18.82
N ASP A 30 -2.49 6.29 -17.53
CA ASP A 30 -1.16 6.23 -16.94
C ASP A 30 -0.81 4.80 -16.57
N LEU A 31 0.32 4.32 -17.05
CA LEU A 31 0.83 2.97 -16.85
C LEU A 31 2.23 3.02 -16.25
N ALA A 32 2.68 1.92 -15.70
CA ALA A 32 4.03 1.78 -15.18
C ALA A 32 4.74 0.58 -15.83
N ALA A 33 6.05 0.67 -15.96
CA ALA A 33 6.86 -0.40 -16.51
C ALA A 33 7.32 -1.37 -15.41
N HIS A 34 7.42 -2.66 -15.70
CA HIS A 34 8.08 -3.62 -14.83
C HIS A 34 9.57 -3.23 -14.61
N PRO A 35 10.17 -3.33 -13.39
CA PRO A 35 9.63 -3.98 -12.19
C PRO A 35 8.91 -3.04 -11.21
N VAL A 36 8.57 -1.81 -11.60
CA VAL A 36 7.91 -0.84 -10.71
C VAL A 36 6.41 -0.70 -10.96
N SER A 37 5.82 -1.58 -11.77
CA SER A 37 4.39 -1.69 -11.98
C SER A 37 3.68 -2.52 -10.90
N GLY A 38 2.36 -2.44 -10.85
CA GLY A 38 1.52 -3.21 -9.93
C GLY A 38 1.48 -2.66 -8.50
N GLY A 39 0.75 -3.33 -7.63
CA GLY A 39 0.65 -2.96 -6.22
C GLY A 39 0.28 -1.50 -5.99
N THR A 40 1.15 -0.74 -5.34
CA THR A 40 0.96 0.69 -5.06
C THR A 40 1.31 1.61 -6.24
N SER A 41 1.74 1.05 -7.37
CA SER A 41 1.95 1.74 -8.65
C SER A 41 0.77 1.52 -9.60
N GLN A 42 0.93 1.89 -10.86
CA GLN A 42 -0.04 1.67 -11.92
C GLN A 42 0.04 0.26 -12.48
N PRO A 43 -0.96 -0.17 -13.26
CA PRO A 43 -0.88 -1.41 -14.03
C PRO A 43 0.32 -1.40 -14.98
N ASP A 44 0.83 -2.57 -15.21
CA ASP A 44 1.92 -2.80 -16.15
C ASP A 44 1.49 -2.53 -17.60
N ILE A 45 2.41 -1.91 -18.38
CA ILE A 45 2.19 -1.51 -19.77
C ILE A 45 1.87 -2.73 -20.65
N LEU A 46 2.67 -3.80 -20.54
CA LEU A 46 2.49 -5.01 -21.36
C LEU A 46 1.23 -5.77 -20.95
N THR A 47 0.89 -5.76 -19.67
CA THR A 47 -0.35 -6.35 -19.17
C THR A 47 -1.57 -5.68 -19.78
N LEU A 48 -1.62 -4.35 -19.83
CA LEU A 48 -2.74 -3.65 -20.47
C LEU A 48 -2.74 -3.83 -22.00
N LEU A 49 -1.58 -3.75 -22.64
CA LEU A 49 -1.44 -4.00 -24.06
C LEU A 49 -1.98 -5.39 -24.44
N HIS A 50 -1.70 -6.40 -23.60
CA HIS A 50 -2.23 -7.74 -23.78
C HIS A 50 -3.74 -7.82 -23.53
N ALA A 51 -4.22 -7.16 -22.49
CA ALA A 51 -5.64 -7.14 -22.11
C ALA A 51 -6.54 -6.44 -23.15
N THR A 52 -5.98 -5.49 -23.92
CA THR A 52 -6.70 -4.76 -24.98
C THR A 52 -6.55 -5.42 -26.36
N LYS A 53 -5.76 -6.49 -26.49
CA LYS A 53 -5.54 -7.18 -27.75
C LYS A 53 -6.85 -7.73 -28.32
N GLY A 54 -7.11 -7.41 -29.61
CA GLY A 54 -8.36 -7.81 -30.29
C GLY A 54 -9.55 -6.89 -30.00
N GLN A 55 -9.37 -5.81 -29.23
CA GLN A 55 -10.35 -4.75 -29.06
C GLN A 55 -10.10 -3.63 -30.09
N ASN A 56 -11.05 -2.69 -30.19
CA ASN A 56 -10.96 -1.57 -31.13
C ASN A 56 -10.08 -0.40 -30.60
N PHE A 57 -9.02 -0.73 -29.87
CA PHE A 57 -8.09 0.25 -29.32
C PHE A 57 -6.67 -0.04 -29.83
N ASP A 58 -6.01 1.00 -30.31
CA ASP A 58 -4.57 0.99 -30.57
C ASP A 58 -3.91 1.94 -29.59
N LEU A 59 -3.09 1.40 -28.70
CA LEU A 59 -2.35 2.19 -27.71
C LEU A 59 -1.10 2.86 -28.32
N GLY A 60 -0.78 2.57 -29.58
CA GLY A 60 0.40 3.11 -30.27
C GLY A 60 1.73 2.64 -29.68
N LEU A 61 1.75 1.49 -29.01
CA LEU A 61 2.90 0.99 -28.27
C LEU A 61 3.51 -0.24 -28.96
N ASP A 62 4.84 -0.29 -28.99
CA ASP A 62 5.64 -1.39 -29.51
C ASP A 62 6.07 -2.30 -28.36
N ALA A 63 5.50 -3.50 -28.29
CA ALA A 63 5.75 -4.44 -27.20
C ALA A 63 7.23 -4.86 -27.08
N GLU A 64 7.94 -5.02 -28.21
CA GLU A 64 9.36 -5.43 -28.20
C GLU A 64 10.25 -4.32 -27.62
N LYS A 65 9.97 -3.06 -27.98
CA LYS A 65 10.69 -1.92 -27.40
C LYS A 65 10.41 -1.76 -25.92
N ILE A 66 9.17 -2.01 -25.47
CA ILE A 66 8.81 -1.95 -24.06
C ILE A 66 9.52 -3.05 -23.29
N LEU A 67 9.50 -4.30 -23.78
CA LEU A 67 10.24 -5.43 -23.16
C LEU A 67 11.71 -5.08 -22.95
N LYS A 68 12.37 -4.55 -23.98
CA LYS A 68 13.78 -4.14 -23.90
C LYS A 68 13.99 -3.00 -22.89
N TYR A 69 13.07 -2.05 -22.83
CA TYR A 69 13.12 -0.99 -21.83
C TYR A 69 12.97 -1.52 -20.41
N GLU A 70 12.04 -2.45 -20.18
CA GLU A 70 11.81 -3.06 -18.86
C GLU A 70 12.99 -3.91 -18.39
N GLU A 71 13.67 -4.61 -19.29
CA GLU A 71 14.92 -5.32 -18.99
C GLU A 71 16.00 -4.35 -18.47
N ILE A 72 16.18 -3.21 -19.16
CA ILE A 72 17.14 -2.18 -18.75
C ILE A 72 16.75 -1.58 -17.39
N LEU A 73 15.47 -1.27 -17.21
CA LEU A 73 14.95 -0.74 -15.95
C LEU A 73 15.14 -1.74 -14.79
N GLY A 74 14.86 -3.02 -15.05
CA GLY A 74 15.09 -4.11 -14.10
C GLY A 74 16.55 -4.22 -13.66
N GLU A 75 17.47 -4.11 -14.62
CA GLU A 75 18.92 -4.13 -14.32
C GLU A 75 19.33 -2.89 -13.49
N CYS A 76 18.81 -1.71 -13.82
CA CYS A 76 19.09 -0.49 -13.07
C CYS A 76 18.60 -0.55 -11.61
N LEU A 77 17.47 -1.22 -11.38
CA LEU A 77 16.80 -1.24 -10.08
C LEU A 77 17.09 -2.52 -9.25
N LYS A 78 17.85 -3.47 -9.79
CA LYS A 78 18.07 -4.77 -9.15
C LYS A 78 18.64 -4.70 -7.72
N ASP A 79 19.43 -3.67 -7.43
CA ASP A 79 20.08 -3.49 -6.13
C ASP A 79 19.20 -2.70 -5.14
N TYR A 80 18.09 -2.13 -5.61
CA TYR A 80 17.21 -1.34 -4.75
C TYR A 80 16.17 -2.21 -4.04
N PHE A 81 15.88 -1.83 -2.81
CA PHE A 81 14.86 -2.51 -2.01
C PHE A 81 13.45 -2.05 -2.40
N MET A 82 12.64 -3.01 -2.81
CA MET A 82 11.21 -2.83 -3.02
C MET A 82 10.46 -3.48 -1.86
N PRO A 83 9.76 -2.70 -1.01
CA PRO A 83 9.02 -3.28 0.09
C PRO A 83 7.86 -4.14 -0.43
N PRO A 84 7.58 -5.29 0.20
CA PRO A 84 6.51 -6.20 -0.26
C PRO A 84 5.16 -5.52 -0.41
N GLU A 85 4.85 -4.58 0.48
CA GLU A 85 3.59 -3.82 0.47
C GLU A 85 3.45 -2.92 -0.77
N ALA A 86 4.56 -2.55 -1.41
CA ALA A 86 4.54 -1.75 -2.64
C ALA A 86 4.19 -2.59 -3.88
N THR A 87 4.43 -3.89 -3.85
CA THR A 87 4.28 -4.78 -5.02
C THR A 87 3.09 -5.72 -4.92
N GLN A 88 2.48 -5.84 -3.73
CA GLN A 88 1.32 -6.71 -3.50
C GLN A 88 0.00 -5.98 -3.71
N VAL A 89 -0.96 -6.69 -4.28
CA VAL A 89 -2.35 -6.24 -4.33
C VAL A 89 -3.11 -6.72 -3.09
N SER A 90 -4.09 -5.95 -2.64
CA SER A 90 -4.95 -6.33 -1.53
C SER A 90 -6.43 -6.09 -1.86
N PRO A 91 -7.27 -7.13 -1.88
CA PRO A 91 -8.70 -6.98 -2.13
C PRO A 91 -9.43 -6.23 -0.99
N LEU A 92 -8.75 -5.97 0.12
CA LEU A 92 -9.30 -5.21 1.25
C LEU A 92 -9.22 -3.68 1.05
N ILE A 93 -8.38 -3.21 0.13
CA ILE A 93 -8.17 -1.77 -0.10
C ILE A 93 -9.45 -1.01 -0.47
N PRO A 94 -10.40 -1.53 -1.28
CA PRO A 94 -11.67 -0.86 -1.53
C PRO A 94 -12.51 -0.60 -0.27
N PHE A 95 -12.29 -1.38 0.79
CA PHE A 95 -12.97 -1.22 2.09
C PHE A 95 -12.19 -0.35 3.08
N SER A 96 -10.98 0.03 2.71
CA SER A 96 -10.07 0.84 3.53
C SER A 96 -9.27 1.77 2.61
N PRO A 97 -9.83 2.94 2.25
CA PRO A 97 -9.31 3.78 1.19
C PRO A 97 -7.93 4.34 1.54
N MET A 98 -6.91 3.60 1.14
CA MET A 98 -5.51 4.00 1.23
C MET A 98 -4.89 3.91 -0.16
N PRO A 99 -4.75 5.01 -0.89
CA PRO A 99 -4.14 5.03 -2.22
C PRO A 99 -2.66 4.63 -2.14
N GLY A 100 -2.15 4.11 -3.24
CA GLY A 100 -0.88 3.42 -3.35
C GLY A 100 0.30 4.09 -2.65
N GLY A 101 0.58 5.36 -2.93
CA GLY A 101 1.69 6.08 -2.30
C GLY A 101 1.54 6.23 -0.77
N ALA A 102 0.32 6.43 -0.26
CA ALA A 102 0.05 6.47 1.16
C ALA A 102 0.28 5.10 1.82
N LEU A 103 -0.11 4.02 1.16
CA LEU A 103 0.14 2.66 1.66
C LEU A 103 1.65 2.41 1.81
N THR A 104 2.45 2.67 0.78
CA THR A 104 3.90 2.48 0.81
C THR A 104 4.56 3.32 1.91
N ALA A 105 4.25 4.62 1.98
CA ALA A 105 4.87 5.52 2.95
C ALA A 105 4.53 5.14 4.40
N ASN A 106 3.28 4.78 4.67
CA ASN A 106 2.83 4.45 6.02
C ASN A 106 3.32 3.08 6.48
N THR A 107 3.30 2.06 5.63
CA THR A 107 3.86 0.75 5.97
C THR A 107 5.37 0.82 6.16
N GLN A 108 6.07 1.64 5.36
CA GLN A 108 7.49 1.90 5.54
C GLN A 108 7.77 2.55 6.91
N MET A 109 7.02 3.59 7.28
CA MET A 109 7.13 4.24 8.58
C MET A 109 6.87 3.25 9.72
N MET A 110 5.82 2.42 9.61
CA MET A 110 5.51 1.41 10.63
C MET A 110 6.59 0.33 10.73
N ARG A 111 7.18 -0.07 9.61
CA ARG A 111 8.31 -1.02 9.56
C ARG A 111 9.54 -0.46 10.27
N ASP A 112 9.90 0.79 9.96
CA ASP A 112 11.05 1.47 10.55
C ASP A 112 10.92 1.62 12.08
N ASN A 113 9.69 1.80 12.54
CA ASN A 113 9.38 1.87 13.97
C ASN A 113 9.05 0.52 14.62
N LYS A 114 9.19 -0.61 13.90
CA LYS A 114 8.92 -1.97 14.39
C LYS A 114 7.49 -2.21 14.91
N ILE A 115 6.52 -1.54 14.32
CA ILE A 115 5.09 -1.62 14.67
C ILE A 115 4.20 -2.03 13.49
N LEU A 116 4.78 -2.66 12.48
CA LEU A 116 4.04 -3.11 11.28
C LEU A 116 2.97 -4.16 11.62
N ASP A 117 3.12 -4.88 12.73
CA ASP A 117 2.12 -5.81 13.28
C ASP A 117 0.78 -5.15 13.59
N LYS A 118 0.77 -3.83 13.84
CA LYS A 118 -0.46 -3.04 14.09
C LYS A 118 -1.19 -2.64 12.81
N PHE A 119 -0.57 -2.80 11.63
CA PHE A 119 -1.15 -2.37 10.36
C PHE A 119 -2.57 -2.92 10.11
N PRO A 120 -2.89 -4.23 10.31
CA PRO A 120 -4.24 -4.73 10.13
C PRO A 120 -5.29 -4.05 11.03
N ALA A 121 -4.91 -3.69 12.25
CA ALA A 121 -5.79 -2.97 13.17
C ALA A 121 -6.04 -1.53 12.70
N VAL A 122 -5.01 -0.85 12.19
CA VAL A 122 -5.13 0.51 11.62
C VAL A 122 -6.05 0.50 10.40
N ILE A 123 -5.88 -0.44 9.49
CA ILE A 123 -6.74 -0.61 8.32
C ILE A 123 -8.20 -0.81 8.73
N LYS A 124 -8.46 -1.65 9.73
CA LYS A 124 -9.81 -1.86 10.26
C LYS A 124 -10.41 -0.58 10.85
N ALA A 125 -9.61 0.21 11.55
CA ALA A 125 -10.05 1.47 12.15
C ALA A 125 -10.31 2.58 11.11
N MET A 126 -9.68 2.53 9.94
CA MET A 126 -9.84 3.55 8.90
C MET A 126 -11.28 3.71 8.42
N ARG A 127 -12.06 2.63 8.37
CA ARG A 127 -13.46 2.70 7.93
C ARG A 127 -14.27 3.68 8.78
N GLU A 128 -14.21 3.56 10.10
CA GLU A 128 -14.90 4.45 11.03
C GLU A 128 -14.38 5.89 10.91
N VAL A 129 -13.05 6.05 10.76
CA VAL A 129 -12.43 7.37 10.63
C VAL A 129 -12.88 8.09 9.35
N VAL A 130 -13.02 7.38 8.24
CA VAL A 130 -13.51 7.93 6.97
C VAL A 130 -14.98 8.33 7.10
N GLU A 131 -15.82 7.44 7.66
CA GLU A 131 -17.24 7.68 7.86
C GLU A 131 -17.48 8.89 8.76
N LYS A 132 -16.87 8.93 9.93
CA LYS A 132 -16.98 10.06 10.87
C LYS A 132 -16.31 11.35 10.37
N GLY A 133 -15.37 11.24 9.46
CA GLY A 133 -14.72 12.36 8.79
C GLY A 133 -15.51 12.99 7.63
N GLY A 134 -16.67 12.42 7.29
CA GLY A 134 -17.55 12.97 6.26
C GLY A 134 -17.17 12.60 4.83
N PHE A 135 -16.48 11.47 4.63
CA PHE A 135 -16.11 10.90 3.32
C PHE A 135 -15.34 11.85 2.40
N GLY A 136 -14.44 12.65 2.93
CA GLY A 136 -13.53 13.46 2.10
C GLY A 136 -12.79 12.57 1.09
N THR A 137 -12.60 13.08 -0.12
CA THR A 137 -11.94 12.33 -1.20
C THR A 137 -10.56 11.85 -0.77
N SER A 138 -10.35 10.53 -0.80
CA SER A 138 -9.13 9.89 -0.30
C SER A 138 -7.95 10.00 -1.26
N VAL A 139 -7.54 11.22 -1.56
CA VAL A 139 -6.31 11.58 -2.27
C VAL A 139 -5.37 12.32 -1.33
N THR A 140 -4.12 12.47 -1.69
CA THR A 140 -3.14 13.24 -0.90
C THR A 140 -3.61 14.70 -0.76
N PRO A 141 -3.66 15.27 0.46
CA PRO A 141 -3.20 14.72 1.75
C PRO A 141 -4.28 14.00 2.58
N VAL A 142 -5.54 13.95 2.15
CA VAL A 142 -6.68 13.44 2.96
C VAL A 142 -6.51 11.98 3.35
N SER A 143 -6.01 11.13 2.46
CA SER A 143 -5.68 9.74 2.77
C SER A 143 -4.70 9.62 3.94
N GLN A 144 -3.73 10.54 4.01
CA GLN A 144 -2.78 10.60 5.11
C GLN A 144 -3.44 11.02 6.42
N PHE A 145 -4.41 11.94 6.37
CA PHE A 145 -5.16 12.36 7.56
C PHE A 145 -5.97 11.21 8.13
N TYR A 146 -6.64 10.43 7.29
CA TYR A 146 -7.37 9.25 7.69
C TYR A 146 -6.46 8.20 8.33
N PHE A 147 -5.32 7.94 7.71
CA PHE A 147 -4.36 7.00 8.27
C PHE A 147 -3.84 7.47 9.64
N GLN A 148 -3.42 8.72 9.76
CA GLN A 148 -2.90 9.27 11.02
C GLN A 148 -3.94 9.20 12.15
N GLN A 149 -5.21 9.49 11.85
CA GLN A 149 -6.27 9.37 12.85
C GLN A 149 -6.55 7.91 13.22
N ALA A 150 -6.63 7.02 12.26
CA ALA A 150 -6.80 5.59 12.51
C ALA A 150 -5.61 5.02 13.33
N PHE A 151 -4.40 5.43 12.99
CA PHE A 151 -3.20 5.10 13.75
C PHE A 151 -3.27 5.60 15.19
N ASN A 152 -3.67 6.86 15.41
CA ASN A 152 -3.86 7.40 16.75
C ASN A 152 -4.92 6.61 17.54
N ASN A 153 -6.02 6.24 16.91
CA ASN A 153 -7.08 5.45 17.54
C ASN A 153 -6.58 4.07 17.99
N VAL A 154 -5.69 3.44 17.22
CA VAL A 154 -5.10 2.13 17.57
C VAL A 154 -4.05 2.27 18.65
N MET A 155 -3.19 3.28 18.58
CA MET A 155 -2.04 3.42 19.48
C MET A 155 -2.39 4.02 20.83
N PHE A 156 -3.31 4.99 20.87
CA PHE A 156 -3.66 5.75 22.08
C PHE A 156 -5.06 5.43 22.61
N GLY A 157 -5.86 4.71 21.84
CA GLY A 157 -7.28 4.42 22.11
C GLY A 157 -8.22 5.31 21.29
N PRO A 158 -9.46 4.81 21.02
CA PRO A 158 -10.41 5.47 20.15
C PRO A 158 -10.65 6.94 20.53
N TRP A 159 -10.41 7.85 19.58
CA TRP A 159 -10.67 9.30 19.66
C TRP A 159 -9.97 10.06 20.81
N LYS A 160 -9.04 9.43 21.53
CA LYS A 160 -8.29 10.07 22.63
C LYS A 160 -7.32 11.14 22.12
N LYS A 161 -6.84 10.98 20.89
CA LYS A 161 -5.91 11.92 20.26
C LYS A 161 -6.32 12.21 18.83
N ILE A 162 -6.72 13.44 18.56
CA ILE A 162 -7.03 13.90 17.21
C ILE A 162 -5.74 14.24 16.47
N ALA A 163 -5.58 13.71 15.27
CA ALA A 163 -4.50 14.08 14.37
C ALA A 163 -4.76 15.47 13.79
N GLU A 164 -3.75 16.34 13.77
CA GLU A 164 -3.92 17.74 13.37
C GLU A 164 -4.56 17.90 12.00
N GLY A 165 -4.06 17.20 10.98
CA GLY A 165 -4.63 17.28 9.62
C GLY A 165 -6.07 16.81 9.55
N TYR A 166 -6.40 15.70 10.23
CA TYR A 166 -7.75 15.19 10.32
C TYR A 166 -8.70 16.16 11.04
N GLY A 167 -8.26 16.70 12.18
CA GLY A 167 -9.02 17.67 12.95
C GLY A 167 -9.29 18.95 12.14
N LYS A 168 -8.29 19.51 11.47
CA LYS A 168 -8.47 20.66 10.57
C LYS A 168 -9.45 20.35 9.43
N MET A 169 -9.41 19.12 8.88
CA MET A 169 -10.35 18.70 7.83
C MET A 169 -11.80 18.69 8.34
N VAL A 170 -12.07 18.04 9.47
CA VAL A 170 -13.47 17.97 10.02
C VAL A 170 -13.97 19.32 10.52
N LEU A 171 -13.06 20.24 10.88
CA LEU A 171 -13.38 21.63 11.24
C LEU A 171 -13.61 22.56 10.03
N GLY A 172 -13.39 22.07 8.78
CA GLY A 172 -13.66 22.82 7.57
C GLY A 172 -12.50 23.68 7.04
N TYR A 173 -11.30 23.58 7.60
CA TYR A 173 -10.14 24.38 7.18
C TYR A 173 -9.63 24.05 5.77
N PHE A 174 -10.01 22.90 5.23
CA PHE A 174 -9.67 22.48 3.86
C PHE A 174 -10.90 22.45 2.92
N GLY A 175 -12.01 23.10 3.34
CA GLY A 175 -13.25 23.13 2.61
C GLY A 175 -14.26 22.08 3.10
N LYS A 176 -15.34 21.90 2.32
CA LYS A 176 -16.44 21.01 2.68
C LYS A 176 -16.12 19.55 2.36
N THR A 177 -16.48 18.66 3.27
CA THR A 177 -16.58 17.23 3.00
C THR A 177 -17.90 16.88 2.32
N PRO A 178 -18.00 15.76 1.55
CA PRO A 178 -19.24 15.33 0.88
C PRO A 178 -20.43 15.17 1.81
N VAL A 179 -20.18 14.68 3.03
CA VAL A 179 -21.16 14.53 4.11
C VAL A 179 -20.66 15.30 5.33
N LYS A 180 -21.58 15.86 6.12
CA LYS A 180 -21.20 16.53 7.37
C LYS A 180 -20.46 15.54 8.28
N PRO A 181 -19.26 15.89 8.80
CA PRO A 181 -18.56 15.06 9.77
C PRO A 181 -19.38 14.85 11.06
N ASP A 182 -19.05 13.79 11.80
CA ASP A 182 -19.68 13.49 13.09
C ASP A 182 -19.52 14.65 14.09
N GLU A 183 -20.61 15.07 14.72
CA GLU A 183 -20.62 16.23 15.63
C GLU A 183 -19.73 16.03 16.86
N GLY A 184 -19.66 14.81 17.37
CA GLY A 184 -18.78 14.47 18.49
C GLY A 184 -17.32 14.61 18.10
N VAL A 185 -16.97 14.20 16.87
CA VAL A 185 -15.62 14.34 16.33
C VAL A 185 -15.26 15.81 16.09
N ILE A 186 -16.19 16.60 15.54
CA ILE A 186 -16.00 18.06 15.39
C ILE A 186 -15.70 18.71 16.74
N LYS A 187 -16.49 18.40 17.75
CA LYS A 187 -16.30 18.94 19.11
C LYS A 187 -14.93 18.55 19.68
N MET A 188 -14.56 17.27 19.61
CA MET A 188 -13.27 16.80 20.10
C MET A 188 -12.09 17.45 19.34
N ALA A 189 -12.24 17.65 18.03
CA ALA A 189 -11.23 18.31 17.23
C ALA A 189 -11.07 19.79 17.62
N ALA A 190 -12.17 20.50 17.83
CA ALA A 190 -12.16 21.90 18.28
C ALA A 190 -11.46 22.03 19.64
N GLU A 191 -11.85 21.21 20.60
CA GLU A 191 -11.27 21.21 21.96
C GLU A 191 -9.78 20.87 21.96
N GLN A 192 -9.38 19.81 21.26
CA GLN A 192 -7.98 19.36 21.28
C GLN A 192 -7.02 20.25 20.47
N LEU A 193 -7.50 20.86 19.39
CA LEU A 193 -6.68 21.73 18.55
C LEU A 193 -6.77 23.19 18.95
N GLY A 194 -7.72 23.58 19.79
CA GLY A 194 -7.97 24.98 20.13
C GLY A 194 -8.43 25.79 18.92
N LEU A 195 -9.20 25.18 18.00
CA LEU A 195 -9.65 25.78 16.74
C LEU A 195 -11.16 25.72 16.63
N GLU A 196 -11.78 26.80 16.18
CA GLU A 196 -13.23 26.83 15.92
C GLU A 196 -13.57 26.28 14.53
N PRO A 197 -14.72 25.59 14.37
CA PRO A 197 -15.22 25.21 13.06
C PRO A 197 -15.37 26.40 12.13
N THR A 198 -15.06 26.23 10.86
CA THR A 198 -15.11 27.33 9.88
C THR A 198 -15.78 26.91 8.57
N THR A 199 -16.42 27.89 7.93
CA THR A 199 -16.96 27.79 6.57
C THR A 199 -16.24 28.71 5.59
N LYS A 200 -15.16 29.38 6.03
CA LYS A 200 -14.35 30.23 5.17
C LYS A 200 -13.76 29.41 4.02
N HIS A 201 -13.56 30.08 2.90
CA HIS A 201 -12.91 29.44 1.77
C HIS A 201 -11.46 29.06 2.13
N ALA A 202 -11.03 27.86 1.77
CA ALA A 202 -9.72 27.33 2.16
C ALA A 202 -8.55 28.18 1.63
N VAL A 203 -8.72 28.82 0.45
CA VAL A 203 -7.72 29.73 -0.13
C VAL A 203 -7.60 30.99 0.75
N ASP A 204 -8.73 31.59 1.17
CA ASP A 204 -8.70 32.80 2.02
C ASP A 204 -8.00 32.52 3.38
N ILE A 205 -8.19 31.31 3.92
CA ILE A 205 -7.49 30.87 5.14
C ILE A 205 -5.98 30.73 4.87
N ALA A 206 -5.61 30.18 3.71
CA ALA A 206 -4.21 30.00 3.33
C ALA A 206 -3.52 31.34 3.04
N ASP A 207 -4.22 32.28 2.38
CA ASP A 207 -3.70 33.61 2.05
C ASP A 207 -3.50 34.48 3.30
N ALA A 208 -4.30 34.25 4.34
CA ALA A 208 -4.11 34.92 5.64
C ALA A 208 -2.94 34.36 6.47
N ASP A 209 -2.34 33.25 6.08
CA ASP A 209 -1.22 32.61 6.76
C ASP A 209 0.12 33.15 6.22
N GLU A 210 0.70 34.11 6.93
CA GLU A 210 1.97 34.73 6.55
C GLU A 210 3.09 33.71 6.29
N SER A 211 3.08 32.56 6.97
CA SER A 211 4.08 31.50 6.79
C SER A 211 4.06 30.85 5.41
N LYS A 212 3.00 31.09 4.62
CA LYS A 212 2.84 30.62 3.24
C LYS A 212 3.16 31.70 2.20
N SER A 213 3.59 32.87 2.63
CA SER A 213 3.89 33.98 1.73
C SER A 213 5.28 33.89 1.11
N VAL A 214 5.42 34.47 -0.09
CA VAL A 214 6.73 34.63 -0.74
C VAL A 214 7.69 35.43 0.13
N ALA A 215 7.21 36.48 0.82
CA ALA A 215 8.03 37.30 1.73
C ALA A 215 8.60 36.49 2.88
N TYR A 216 7.81 35.57 3.45
CA TYR A 216 8.27 34.65 4.49
C TYR A 216 9.35 33.70 3.97
N ALA A 217 9.14 33.09 2.78
CA ALA A 217 10.14 32.23 2.18
C ALA A 217 11.45 32.95 1.90
N GLN A 218 11.39 34.16 1.35
CA GLN A 218 12.57 35.00 1.13
C GLN A 218 13.33 35.32 2.42
N LYS A 219 12.60 35.60 3.49
CA LYS A 219 13.19 35.84 4.81
C LYS A 219 13.94 34.62 5.32
N ILE A 220 13.28 33.45 5.35
CA ILE A 220 13.89 32.21 5.81
C ILE A 220 15.11 31.82 4.99
N LEU A 221 15.04 31.91 3.66
CA LEU A 221 16.16 31.60 2.78
C LEU A 221 17.38 32.48 3.09
N ARG A 222 17.17 33.78 3.23
CA ARG A 222 18.25 34.73 3.62
C ARG A 222 18.84 34.39 4.99
N GLU A 223 18.01 34.09 5.98
CA GLU A 223 18.45 33.69 7.33
C GLU A 223 19.29 32.40 7.30
N GLN A 224 19.06 31.54 6.31
CA GLN A 224 19.82 30.29 6.10
C GLN A 224 21.02 30.45 5.15
N GLY A 225 21.30 31.69 4.69
CA GLY A 225 22.40 31.95 3.74
C GLY A 225 22.15 31.44 2.32
N ILE A 226 20.88 31.21 1.95
CA ILE A 226 20.47 30.70 0.65
C ILE A 226 19.92 31.87 -0.17
N GLU A 227 20.31 31.96 -1.45
CA GLU A 227 19.77 32.95 -2.37
C GLU A 227 18.27 32.74 -2.59
N PRO A 228 17.42 33.78 -2.44
CA PRO A 228 15.99 33.67 -2.65
C PRO A 228 15.61 33.77 -4.15
N SER A 229 16.15 32.88 -4.97
CA SER A 229 15.71 32.72 -6.36
C SER A 229 14.27 32.18 -6.40
N GLU A 230 13.59 32.33 -7.54
CA GLU A 230 12.22 31.82 -7.72
C GLU A 230 12.12 30.30 -7.42
N GLU A 231 13.09 29.52 -7.90
CA GLU A 231 13.18 28.08 -7.63
C GLU A 231 13.36 27.78 -6.15
N ASN A 232 14.27 28.47 -5.47
CA ASN A 232 14.53 28.26 -4.04
C ASN A 232 13.33 28.66 -3.18
N ILE A 233 12.62 29.74 -3.54
CA ILE A 233 11.36 30.15 -2.90
C ILE A 233 10.31 29.04 -3.06
N PHE A 234 10.15 28.51 -4.27
CA PHE A 234 9.22 27.42 -4.52
C PHE A 234 9.56 26.18 -3.69
N ILE A 235 10.82 25.75 -3.66
CA ILE A 235 11.30 24.63 -2.86
C ILE A 235 11.04 24.86 -1.36
N ALA A 236 11.35 26.06 -0.85
CA ALA A 236 11.14 26.38 0.55
C ALA A 236 9.66 26.36 0.95
N LEU A 237 8.76 26.89 0.12
CA LEU A 237 7.32 26.89 0.40
C LEU A 237 6.68 25.50 0.24
N ALA A 238 7.04 24.77 -0.81
CA ALA A 238 6.46 23.47 -1.11
C ALA A 238 6.97 22.37 -0.16
N CYS A 239 8.28 22.38 0.15
CA CYS A 239 8.94 21.32 0.91
C CYS A 239 9.33 21.73 2.35
N LYS A 240 9.12 22.97 2.73
CA LYS A 240 9.37 23.53 4.08
C LYS A 240 10.79 23.20 4.58
N GLU A 241 10.91 22.69 5.80
CA GLU A 241 12.20 22.33 6.43
C GLU A 241 13.00 21.32 5.59
N LYS A 242 12.33 20.38 4.94
CA LYS A 242 13.01 19.41 4.05
C LYS A 242 13.58 20.07 2.81
N GLY A 243 12.89 21.08 2.28
CA GLY A 243 13.38 21.90 1.17
C GLY A 243 14.62 22.68 1.56
N ILE A 244 14.62 23.31 2.73
CA ILE A 244 15.79 24.03 3.26
C ILE A 244 16.98 23.08 3.45
N ALA A 245 16.77 21.90 4.05
CA ALA A 245 17.82 20.90 4.20
C ALA A 245 18.38 20.43 2.84
N PHE A 246 17.51 20.24 1.85
CA PHE A 246 17.93 19.91 0.48
C PHE A 246 18.80 21.02 -0.14
N LEU A 247 18.38 22.26 -0.04
CA LEU A 247 19.13 23.42 -0.58
C LEU A 247 20.48 23.60 0.10
N LYS A 248 20.64 23.14 1.34
CA LYS A 248 21.93 23.11 2.06
C LYS A 248 22.81 21.90 1.71
N GLY A 249 22.34 20.99 0.89
CA GLY A 249 23.04 19.73 0.63
C GLY A 249 22.93 18.69 1.75
N GLU A 250 22.06 18.91 2.73
CA GLU A 250 21.80 18.03 3.88
C GLU A 250 20.62 17.05 3.60
N GLY A 251 20.06 17.09 2.38
CA GLY A 251 18.95 16.24 1.96
C GLY A 251 19.32 14.76 2.02
N LYS A 252 18.49 13.97 2.69
CA LYS A 252 18.69 12.52 2.75
C LYS A 252 18.15 11.84 1.51
N VAL A 253 18.93 10.98 0.89
CA VAL A 253 18.47 10.07 -0.15
C VAL A 253 17.58 9.01 0.50
N MET A 254 16.32 8.95 0.07
CA MET A 254 15.32 8.05 0.66
C MET A 254 15.23 6.68 -0.03
N SER A 255 15.80 6.53 -1.22
CA SER A 255 15.94 5.23 -1.88
C SER A 255 16.93 4.35 -1.09
N ARG A 256 16.55 3.09 -0.91
CA ARG A 256 17.34 2.13 -0.12
C ARG A 256 17.85 1.02 -1.03
N LYS A 257 19.11 0.67 -0.89
CA LYS A 257 19.65 -0.54 -1.48
C LYS A 257 19.34 -1.75 -0.62
N LYS A 258 19.36 -2.94 -1.21
CA LYS A 258 19.10 -4.21 -0.50
C LYS A 258 20.10 -4.45 0.63
N GLU A 259 21.34 -4.02 0.46
CA GLU A 259 22.41 -4.10 1.46
C GLU A 259 22.19 -3.18 2.67
N ASP A 260 21.47 -2.03 2.47
CA ASP A 260 21.16 -1.07 3.53
C ASP A 260 19.97 -1.52 4.39
N VAL A 261 19.16 -2.43 3.86
CA VAL A 261 18.03 -3.01 4.59
C VAL A 261 18.56 -4.23 5.32
N ALA A 262 18.80 -4.08 6.63
CA ALA A 262 19.06 -5.26 7.47
C ALA A 262 18.00 -6.31 7.11
N PRO A 263 18.39 -7.57 6.86
CA PRO A 263 17.44 -8.60 6.51
C PRO A 263 16.32 -8.49 7.54
N ALA A 264 15.08 -8.29 7.07
CA ALA A 264 13.94 -8.42 7.94
C ALA A 264 14.25 -9.68 8.70
N THR A 265 14.44 -9.56 10.00
CA THR A 265 14.53 -10.73 10.84
C THR A 265 13.26 -11.49 10.50
N SER A 266 13.33 -12.35 9.49
CA SER A 266 12.50 -13.51 9.49
C SER A 266 12.66 -13.96 10.92
N HIS A 267 11.58 -14.03 11.65
CA HIS A 267 11.52 -14.99 12.72
C HIS A 267 11.66 -16.36 12.03
N GLN A 268 12.79 -16.61 11.38
CA GLN A 268 13.46 -17.84 11.60
C GLN A 268 13.74 -17.79 13.10
N ASN A 269 12.80 -18.36 13.85
CA ASN A 269 13.18 -19.08 15.03
C ASN A 269 14.26 -20.06 14.56
N GLY A 270 15.44 -19.54 14.31
CA GLY A 270 16.65 -20.30 14.39
C GLY A 270 16.65 -20.74 15.83
N ILE A 271 16.10 -21.92 16.06
CA ILE A 271 16.27 -22.63 17.31
C ILE A 271 17.79 -22.62 17.49
N SER A 272 18.24 -21.79 18.43
CA SER A 272 19.65 -21.81 18.80
C SER A 272 19.98 -23.27 19.06
N LYS A 273 20.98 -23.82 18.38
CA LYS A 273 21.36 -25.22 18.56
C LYS A 273 21.64 -25.59 20.03
N ASN A 274 21.69 -24.60 20.91
CA ASN A 274 21.84 -24.74 22.36
C ASN A 274 20.94 -23.69 23.04
N GLY A 275 20.00 -24.11 23.86
CA GLY A 275 19.12 -23.20 24.63
C GLY A 275 18.04 -23.96 25.41
N LYS A 276 17.59 -23.36 26.52
CA LYS A 276 16.47 -23.86 27.34
C LYS A 276 15.26 -22.94 27.11
N PHE A 277 14.11 -23.54 26.88
CA PHE A 277 12.85 -22.87 26.63
C PHE A 277 11.69 -23.50 27.37
N ASP A 278 10.80 -22.70 27.91
CA ASP A 278 9.52 -23.18 28.44
C ASP A 278 8.45 -23.05 27.34
N VAL A 279 7.96 -24.19 26.85
CA VAL A 279 6.93 -24.26 25.82
C VAL A 279 5.59 -24.60 26.47
N LYS A 280 4.60 -23.70 26.29
CA LYS A 280 3.24 -23.95 26.81
C LYS A 280 2.34 -24.53 25.72
N ILE A 281 1.89 -25.78 25.92
CA ILE A 281 0.98 -26.48 25.03
C ILE A 281 -0.28 -26.85 25.81
N ASN A 282 -1.46 -26.43 25.38
CA ASN A 282 -2.75 -26.72 26.02
C ASN A 282 -2.77 -26.42 27.53
N GLY A 283 -2.13 -25.32 27.93
CA GLY A 283 -2.07 -24.90 29.35
C GLY A 283 -0.97 -25.57 30.17
N LYS A 284 -0.32 -26.63 29.68
CA LYS A 284 0.77 -27.35 30.34
C LYS A 284 2.13 -26.82 29.86
N ILE A 285 3.04 -26.59 30.80
CA ILE A 285 4.40 -26.10 30.52
C ILE A 285 5.34 -27.28 30.36
N TYR A 286 6.13 -27.26 29.29
CA TYR A 286 7.18 -28.25 29.00
C TYR A 286 8.52 -27.51 28.98
N ASN A 287 9.48 -27.97 29.78
CA ASN A 287 10.86 -27.46 29.68
C ASN A 287 11.57 -28.20 28.54
N VAL A 288 12.01 -27.45 27.53
CA VAL A 288 12.67 -27.99 26.35
C VAL A 288 14.10 -27.46 26.30
N GLU A 289 15.07 -28.34 26.26
CA GLU A 289 16.49 -28.02 26.19
C GLU A 289 17.09 -28.59 24.90
N PHE A 290 17.70 -27.73 24.09
CA PHE A 290 18.46 -28.13 22.89
C PHE A 290 19.94 -28.25 23.22
N ALA A 291 20.51 -29.44 22.99
CA ALA A 291 21.91 -29.73 23.15
C ALA A 291 22.47 -30.40 21.87
N GLY A 292 22.85 -29.59 20.89
CA GLY A 292 23.30 -30.07 19.58
C GLY A 292 22.16 -30.72 18.77
N GLN A 293 22.24 -32.01 18.49
CA GLN A 293 21.22 -32.80 17.79
C GLN A 293 20.17 -33.44 18.73
N ASN A 294 20.34 -33.28 20.03
CA ASN A 294 19.44 -33.87 21.02
C ASN A 294 18.51 -32.81 21.61
N VAL A 295 17.28 -33.17 21.84
CA VAL A 295 16.28 -32.36 22.54
C VAL A 295 15.85 -33.07 23.80
N LEU A 296 15.95 -32.41 24.95
CA LEU A 296 15.39 -32.89 26.21
C LEU A 296 14.07 -32.17 26.44
N VAL A 297 13.02 -32.93 26.73
CA VAL A 297 11.69 -32.41 27.13
C VAL A 297 11.40 -32.90 28.53
N ASN A 298 11.32 -31.97 29.49
CA ASN A 298 11.18 -32.25 30.90
C ASN A 298 12.24 -33.23 31.47
N GLY A 299 13.44 -33.24 30.84
CA GLY A 299 14.55 -34.12 31.22
C GLY A 299 14.65 -35.40 30.40
N ASP A 300 13.63 -35.79 29.68
CA ASP A 300 13.63 -36.96 28.80
C ASP A 300 14.24 -36.61 27.43
N ARG A 301 15.13 -37.51 26.96
CA ARG A 301 15.89 -37.27 25.69
C ARG A 301 15.10 -37.76 24.47
N TYR A 302 15.04 -36.89 23.47
CA TYR A 302 14.43 -37.20 22.15
C TYR A 302 15.44 -36.91 21.03
N ASP A 303 15.54 -37.80 20.06
CA ASP A 303 16.27 -37.60 18.82
C ASP A 303 15.36 -36.83 17.86
N VAL A 304 15.74 -35.61 17.52
CA VAL A 304 14.97 -34.75 16.61
C VAL A 304 15.77 -34.49 15.35
N SER A 305 15.28 -34.92 14.21
CA SER A 305 15.79 -34.55 12.91
C SER A 305 14.97 -33.38 12.35
N PHE A 306 15.61 -32.27 12.04
CA PHE A 306 14.99 -31.19 11.29
C PHE A 306 15.26 -31.45 9.81
N ASP A 307 14.24 -31.84 9.04
CA ASP A 307 14.35 -31.92 7.60
C ASP A 307 14.28 -30.48 7.05
N THR A 308 15.44 -29.96 6.60
CA THR A 308 15.55 -28.64 5.97
C THR A 308 15.28 -28.69 4.47
N SER A 309 14.86 -29.84 3.94
CA SER A 309 14.34 -29.90 2.58
C SER A 309 13.09 -29.03 2.47
N ALA A 310 13.05 -28.17 1.45
CA ALA A 310 11.88 -27.36 1.12
C ALA A 310 10.62 -28.21 1.14
N PRO A 311 9.47 -27.68 1.59
CA PRO A 311 8.24 -28.45 1.64
C PRO A 311 8.00 -29.07 0.26
N ALA A 312 7.96 -30.37 0.20
CA ALA A 312 7.59 -31.09 -0.99
C ALA A 312 6.24 -30.52 -1.46
N LYS A 313 6.19 -30.06 -2.71
CA LYS A 313 4.91 -29.73 -3.34
C LYS A 313 3.96 -30.89 -3.02
N PRO A 314 2.73 -30.65 -2.57
CA PRO A 314 1.79 -31.71 -2.32
C PRO A 314 1.69 -32.52 -3.61
N GLN A 315 2.10 -33.80 -3.55
CA GLN A 315 1.85 -34.75 -4.62
C GLN A 315 0.33 -34.86 -4.67
N VAL A 316 -0.23 -34.29 -5.74
CA VAL A 316 -1.60 -34.59 -6.12
C VAL A 316 -1.59 -36.09 -6.45
N GLN A 317 -2.14 -36.91 -5.55
CA GLN A 317 -2.45 -38.30 -5.87
C GLN A 317 -3.34 -38.24 -7.08
N ALA A 318 -2.86 -38.80 -8.20
CA ALA A 318 -3.66 -38.99 -9.39
C ALA A 318 -4.91 -39.81 -8.99
N ALA A 319 -6.07 -39.19 -9.15
CA ALA A 319 -7.32 -39.92 -9.03
C ALA A 319 -7.33 -41.07 -10.05
N PRO A 320 -7.88 -42.21 -9.71
CA PRO A 320 -7.92 -43.37 -10.62
C PRO A 320 -8.62 -42.97 -11.91
N GLU A 321 -7.98 -43.27 -13.04
CA GLU A 321 -8.55 -43.10 -14.38
C GLU A 321 -9.90 -43.82 -14.48
N SER A 322 -10.98 -43.06 -14.51
CA SER A 322 -12.27 -43.59 -14.93
C SER A 322 -12.24 -43.77 -16.45
N LYS A 323 -12.35 -45.04 -16.91
CA LYS A 323 -12.52 -45.37 -18.31
C LYS A 323 -13.76 -44.64 -18.85
N ALA A 324 -13.55 -43.72 -19.78
CA ALA A 324 -14.62 -43.05 -20.51
C ALA A 324 -15.29 -44.06 -21.44
N SER A 325 -16.58 -44.31 -21.24
CA SER A 325 -17.46 -44.91 -22.26
C SER A 325 -17.89 -43.79 -23.21
N GLY A 326 -17.71 -44.02 -24.51
CA GLY A 326 -17.97 -43.04 -25.55
C GLY A 326 -19.43 -42.60 -25.63
N ALA A 327 -19.63 -41.31 -25.84
CA ALA A 327 -20.80 -40.73 -26.48
C ALA A 327 -20.35 -39.54 -27.31
N ASP A 328 -20.69 -39.52 -28.58
CA ASP A 328 -20.50 -38.39 -29.50
C ASP A 328 -21.26 -37.18 -29.01
N GLY A 329 -20.52 -36.17 -28.58
CA GLY A 329 -21.03 -34.84 -28.21
C GLY A 329 -19.84 -33.90 -28.00
N ASN A 330 -19.98 -32.64 -28.41
CA ASN A 330 -18.99 -31.62 -28.22
C ASN A 330 -18.71 -31.42 -26.71
N GLU A 331 -17.63 -32.00 -26.21
CA GLU A 331 -17.21 -31.93 -24.83
C GLU A 331 -16.27 -30.71 -24.63
N VAL A 332 -16.64 -29.78 -23.74
CA VAL A 332 -15.78 -28.69 -23.33
C VAL A 332 -15.09 -29.06 -22.02
N LYS A 333 -13.77 -29.26 -22.06
CA LYS A 333 -12.96 -29.58 -20.86
C LYS A 333 -12.32 -28.33 -20.27
N ALA A 334 -12.50 -28.12 -18.98
CA ALA A 334 -11.74 -27.13 -18.25
C ALA A 334 -10.30 -27.64 -18.06
N THR A 335 -9.32 -26.79 -18.31
CA THR A 335 -7.88 -27.08 -18.16
C THR A 335 -7.41 -27.09 -16.70
N LEU A 336 -8.23 -26.62 -15.78
CA LEU A 336 -7.99 -26.59 -14.34
C LEU A 336 -9.21 -27.15 -13.61
N PRO A 337 -9.04 -27.74 -12.41
CA PRO A 337 -10.17 -28.13 -11.57
C PRO A 337 -11.05 -26.92 -11.29
N SER A 338 -12.32 -26.99 -11.71
CA SER A 338 -13.26 -25.86 -11.56
C SER A 338 -14.67 -26.39 -11.31
N ASN A 339 -15.49 -25.62 -10.61
CA ASN A 339 -16.89 -25.91 -10.39
C ASN A 339 -17.74 -25.22 -11.44
N VAL A 340 -18.71 -25.96 -12.03
CA VAL A 340 -19.71 -25.36 -12.93
C VAL A 340 -20.70 -24.55 -12.06
N PHE A 341 -20.66 -23.23 -12.21
CA PHE A 341 -21.55 -22.33 -11.46
C PHE A 341 -22.92 -22.18 -12.11
N LYS A 342 -22.98 -22.13 -13.45
CA LYS A 342 -24.24 -21.99 -14.19
C LYS A 342 -24.06 -22.44 -15.64
N ILE A 343 -25.05 -23.17 -16.17
CA ILE A 343 -25.13 -23.52 -17.59
C ILE A 343 -26.12 -22.55 -18.25
N LEU A 344 -25.63 -21.74 -19.20
CA LEU A 344 -26.43 -20.71 -19.89
C LEU A 344 -26.95 -21.12 -21.27
N VAL A 345 -26.51 -22.28 -21.79
CA VAL A 345 -26.93 -22.80 -23.09
C VAL A 345 -28.03 -23.84 -22.90
N LYS A 346 -29.05 -23.79 -23.74
CA LYS A 346 -30.06 -24.86 -23.83
C LYS A 346 -29.64 -25.83 -24.95
N GLN A 347 -29.83 -27.09 -24.69
CA GLN A 347 -29.67 -28.11 -25.71
C GLN A 347 -30.80 -27.92 -26.73
N ASP A 348 -30.47 -27.65 -27.99
CA ASP A 348 -31.44 -27.67 -29.07
C ASP A 348 -31.89 -29.11 -29.27
N LYS A 349 -33.20 -29.30 -29.38
CA LYS A 349 -33.83 -30.62 -29.55
C LYS A 349 -33.58 -31.17 -30.94
#